data_6b9a2d761c4d80d1a00a72c0f58d1dbb
#
_entry.id   6b9a2d761c4d80d1a00a72c0f58d1dbb
#
_cell.length_a   1.000
_cell.length_b   1.000
_cell.length_c   1.000
_cell.angle_alpha   90.00
_cell.angle_beta   90.00
_cell.angle_gamma   90.00
#
_symmetry.space_group_name_H-M   'P 1'
#
loop_
_entity.id
_entity.type
_entity.pdbx_description
1 polymer ?
#
loop_
_entity_poly.entity_id
_entity_poly.type
_entity_poly.pdbx_seq_one_letter_code
_entity_poly.pdbx_strand_id
1 'polypeptide(L)'
;MLQPGDLGKWLRFVLLPPLLALLVACASIGAGSVNRDRLDYAEALATSWKEQMLLNIVKLRYADTPMFLEVSSVISSYQLQSQISLTGTFSSDLTPNLPDIWGRGATVGATGFYTDRPTISYTPLQGDKFIRSLLRPIAPAALFQLVQAGYPVDLVFQLATRAINGVYNRSNRPMGARDADPEFYPLLDALRRLQLSEVIDFRLEKRGPEEISLITFRGDKVTPAVEQDSRFIRTALGLQPDARELTLTFGAVPRSNQELAVLTRSMLEIMRELGARVEAPATDIEEGRTFRLPPPRPDSGPRDQPLVNIHSSAEPPSDAFVAVRYRQHWFWIDQRDFRSKSIFTFLLLLTSLAETGVAPQAPVITVPAS
;
A
#
# COMPACT_ATOMS: atom_id res chain seq x y z
N MET A 1 -42.90 -3.72 -61.64
CA MET A 1 -43.91 -4.50 -60.87
C MET A 1 -43.13 -5.51 -60.05
N LEU A 2 -42.90 -5.27 -58.79
CA LEU A 2 -42.27 -6.25 -57.88
C LEU A 2 -43.36 -7.16 -57.33
N GLN A 3 -43.17 -8.46 -57.48
CA GLN A 3 -44.14 -9.46 -57.03
C GLN A 3 -44.20 -9.47 -55.46
N PRO A 4 -45.40 -9.71 -54.88
CA PRO A 4 -45.57 -9.66 -53.39
C PRO A 4 -44.76 -10.69 -52.62
N GLY A 5 -44.11 -11.68 -53.26
CA GLY A 5 -43.29 -12.70 -52.63
C GLY A 5 -41.84 -12.25 -52.28
N ASP A 6 -41.35 -11.19 -52.90
CA ASP A 6 -39.94 -10.77 -52.69
C ASP A 6 -39.75 -9.81 -51.54
N LEU A 7 -40.79 -9.11 -51.12
CA LEU A 7 -40.73 -8.21 -49.97
C LEU A 7 -40.42 -8.95 -48.65
N GLY A 8 -40.92 -10.15 -48.48
CA GLY A 8 -40.65 -10.99 -47.32
C GLY A 8 -39.21 -11.51 -47.23
N LYS A 9 -38.56 -11.69 -48.36
CA LYS A 9 -37.15 -12.13 -48.42
C LYS A 9 -36.21 -10.96 -48.11
N TRP A 10 -36.46 -9.79 -48.66
CA TRP A 10 -35.69 -8.57 -48.38
C TRP A 10 -35.81 -8.14 -46.93
N LEU A 11 -36.96 -8.25 -46.31
CA LEU A 11 -37.15 -7.94 -44.91
C LEU A 11 -36.37 -8.84 -43.96
N ARG A 12 -36.24 -10.14 -44.34
CA ARG A 12 -35.42 -11.10 -43.59
C ARG A 12 -33.91 -10.84 -43.74
N PHE A 13 -33.45 -10.39 -44.91
CA PHE A 13 -32.03 -10.11 -45.14
C PHE A 13 -31.57 -8.80 -44.52
N VAL A 14 -32.45 -7.81 -44.34
CA VAL A 14 -32.12 -6.49 -43.77
C VAL A 14 -32.26 -6.44 -42.24
N LEU A 15 -33.20 -7.22 -41.66
CA LEU A 15 -33.45 -7.23 -40.21
C LEU A 15 -32.70 -8.33 -39.44
N LEU A 16 -32.29 -9.41 -40.11
CA LEU A 16 -31.57 -10.49 -39.43
C LEU A 16 -30.15 -10.13 -38.95
N PRO A 17 -29.31 -9.40 -39.73
CA PRO A 17 -27.97 -9.03 -39.28
C PRO A 17 -27.93 -8.10 -38.06
N PRO A 18 -28.76 -7.03 -37.96
CA PRO A 18 -28.76 -6.17 -36.77
C PRO A 18 -29.35 -6.90 -35.55
N LEU A 19 -30.30 -7.84 -35.74
CA LEU A 19 -30.81 -8.62 -34.63
C LEU A 19 -29.79 -9.64 -34.11
N LEU A 20 -28.99 -10.22 -35.01
CA LEU A 20 -27.85 -11.09 -34.62
C LEU A 20 -26.74 -10.32 -33.93
N ALA A 21 -26.44 -9.08 -34.37
CA ALA A 21 -25.46 -8.21 -33.73
C ALA A 21 -25.88 -7.79 -32.31
N LEU A 22 -27.18 -7.58 -32.05
CA LEU A 22 -27.72 -7.31 -30.73
C LEU A 22 -27.58 -8.50 -29.77
N LEU A 23 -27.68 -9.73 -30.27
CA LEU A 23 -27.50 -10.93 -29.45
C LEU A 23 -26.04 -11.17 -29.02
N VAL A 24 -25.07 -10.73 -29.83
CA VAL A 24 -23.64 -10.84 -29.50
C VAL A 24 -23.21 -9.78 -28.48
N ALA A 25 -23.86 -8.62 -28.45
CA ALA A 25 -23.54 -7.56 -27.48
C ALA A 25 -23.90 -7.94 -26.03
N CYS A 26 -24.83 -8.86 -25.81
CA CYS A 26 -25.20 -9.34 -24.47
C CYS A 26 -24.21 -10.35 -23.87
N ALA A 27 -23.30 -10.92 -24.66
CA ALA A 27 -22.34 -11.93 -24.18
C ALA A 27 -21.15 -11.36 -23.38
N SER A 28 -20.98 -10.04 -23.33
CA SER A 28 -19.82 -9.39 -22.70
C SER A 28 -20.06 -8.92 -21.24
N ILE A 29 -21.30 -9.07 -20.72
CA ILE A 29 -21.64 -8.69 -19.35
C ILE A 29 -21.59 -9.96 -18.49
N GLY A 30 -20.72 -10.02 -17.51
CA GLY A 30 -20.49 -11.18 -16.64
C GLY A 30 -19.02 -11.53 -16.56
N ALA A 31 -18.64 -12.77 -16.93
CA ALA A 31 -17.26 -13.24 -16.82
C ALA A 31 -16.23 -12.37 -17.57
N GLY A 32 -16.62 -11.67 -18.64
CA GLY A 32 -15.76 -10.76 -19.40
C GLY A 32 -15.40 -9.46 -18.67
N SER A 33 -16.23 -8.99 -17.72
CA SER A 33 -15.94 -7.78 -16.94
C SER A 33 -14.98 -8.06 -15.78
N VAL A 34 -14.90 -9.30 -15.29
CA VAL A 34 -14.13 -9.67 -14.09
C VAL A 34 -12.67 -9.25 -14.16
N ASN A 35 -12.00 -9.42 -15.30
CA ASN A 35 -10.59 -9.06 -15.44
C ASN A 35 -10.39 -7.54 -15.38
N ARG A 36 -11.21 -6.76 -16.07
CA ARG A 36 -11.16 -5.30 -16.05
C ARG A 36 -11.43 -4.79 -14.64
N ASP A 37 -12.54 -5.20 -14.04
CA ASP A 37 -12.96 -4.75 -12.72
C ASP A 37 -11.94 -5.10 -11.65
N ARG A 38 -11.37 -6.31 -11.71
CA ARG A 38 -10.33 -6.74 -10.79
C ARG A 38 -9.10 -5.83 -10.85
N LEU A 39 -8.67 -5.42 -12.04
CA LEU A 39 -7.51 -4.55 -12.20
C LEU A 39 -7.84 -3.12 -11.76
N ASP A 40 -8.97 -2.58 -12.19
CA ASP A 40 -9.40 -1.22 -11.86
C ASP A 40 -9.62 -1.05 -10.33
N TYR A 41 -10.29 -2.01 -9.69
CA TYR A 41 -10.47 -1.99 -8.24
C TYR A 41 -9.14 -2.20 -7.48
N ALA A 42 -8.26 -3.09 -7.95
CA ALA A 42 -6.96 -3.30 -7.33
C ALA A 42 -6.08 -2.04 -7.39
N GLU A 43 -6.07 -1.32 -8.51
CA GLU A 43 -5.35 -0.06 -8.66
C GLU A 43 -5.95 1.05 -7.78
N ALA A 44 -7.27 1.18 -7.78
CA ALA A 44 -7.98 2.15 -6.93
C ALA A 44 -7.73 1.90 -5.44
N LEU A 45 -7.77 0.64 -5.00
CA LEU A 45 -7.48 0.26 -3.62
C LEU A 45 -6.01 0.51 -3.25
N ALA A 46 -5.06 0.16 -4.14
CA ALA A 46 -3.64 0.39 -3.91
C ALA A 46 -3.33 1.90 -3.81
N THR A 47 -3.97 2.72 -4.64
CA THR A 47 -3.83 4.18 -4.60
C THR A 47 -4.43 4.75 -3.32
N SER A 48 -5.66 4.36 -2.98
CA SER A 48 -6.31 4.78 -1.74
C SER A 48 -5.50 4.40 -0.49
N TRP A 49 -4.87 3.22 -0.49
CA TRP A 49 -4.02 2.79 0.62
C TRP A 49 -2.75 3.63 0.76
N LYS A 50 -2.09 3.98 -0.35
CA LYS A 50 -0.96 4.92 -0.36
C LYS A 50 -1.37 6.29 0.19
N GLU A 51 -2.49 6.83 -0.27
CA GLU A 51 -3.02 8.12 0.17
C GLU A 51 -3.37 8.12 1.66
N GLN A 52 -4.04 7.07 2.13
CA GLN A 52 -4.38 6.91 3.55
C GLN A 52 -3.13 6.85 4.44
N MET A 53 -2.09 6.10 4.02
CA MET A 53 -0.83 6.01 4.74
C MET A 53 -0.14 7.38 4.80
N LEU A 54 -0.01 8.07 3.67
CA LEU A 54 0.61 9.40 3.61
C LEU A 54 -0.17 10.41 4.46
N LEU A 55 -1.50 10.42 4.35
CA LEU A 55 -2.35 11.30 5.15
C LEU A 55 -2.14 11.10 6.66
N ASN A 56 -2.04 9.84 7.11
CA ASN A 56 -1.84 9.53 8.51
C ASN A 56 -0.43 9.90 8.99
N ILE A 57 0.60 9.78 8.15
CA ILE A 57 1.95 10.29 8.45
C ILE A 57 1.92 11.82 8.61
N VAL A 58 1.23 12.53 7.70
CA VAL A 58 1.07 13.98 7.77
C VAL A 58 0.30 14.40 9.02
N LYS A 59 -0.81 13.73 9.35
CA LYS A 59 -1.57 13.99 10.58
C LYS A 59 -0.69 13.90 11.84
N LEU A 60 0.17 12.88 11.91
CA LEU A 60 1.10 12.71 13.03
C LEU A 60 2.12 13.86 13.15
N ARG A 61 2.48 14.52 12.03
CA ARG A 61 3.29 15.74 12.03
C ARG A 61 2.60 16.88 12.75
N TYR A 62 1.29 16.95 12.69
CA TYR A 62 0.45 17.99 13.30
C TYR A 62 -0.17 17.55 14.64
N ALA A 63 0.32 16.46 15.23
CA ALA A 63 -0.23 15.87 16.45
C ALA A 63 -1.73 15.53 16.35
N ASP A 64 -2.20 15.25 15.12
CA ASP A 64 -3.57 14.82 14.87
C ASP A 64 -3.67 13.29 14.86
N THR A 65 -4.88 12.79 15.15
CA THR A 65 -5.13 11.35 15.30
C THR A 65 -5.11 10.63 13.95
N PRO A 66 -4.28 9.61 13.77
CA PRO A 66 -4.32 8.78 12.57
C PRO A 66 -5.59 7.93 12.57
N MET A 67 -6.19 7.78 11.40
CA MET A 67 -7.38 6.94 11.18
C MET A 67 -7.16 6.06 9.97
N PHE A 68 -7.39 4.77 10.13
CA PHE A 68 -7.32 3.79 9.05
C PHE A 68 -8.70 3.18 8.80
N LEU A 69 -9.07 3.15 7.53
CA LEU A 69 -10.28 2.50 7.04
C LEU A 69 -9.85 1.32 6.18
N GLU A 70 -10.24 0.13 6.57
CA GLU A 70 -10.03 -1.07 5.77
C GLU A 70 -11.22 -1.33 4.87
N VAL A 71 -10.94 -1.73 3.63
CA VAL A 71 -11.98 -2.21 2.73
C VAL A 71 -12.26 -3.67 3.06
N SER A 72 -13.41 -3.93 3.66
CA SER A 72 -13.82 -5.27 4.06
C SER A 72 -14.46 -6.06 2.92
N SER A 73 -15.17 -5.38 2.01
CA SER A 73 -15.73 -6.00 0.81
C SER A 73 -15.98 -4.99 -0.29
N VAL A 74 -15.85 -5.46 -1.53
CA VAL A 74 -16.28 -4.75 -2.74
C VAL A 74 -17.27 -5.65 -3.45
N ILE A 75 -18.52 -5.22 -3.55
CA ILE A 75 -19.60 -5.93 -4.22
C ILE A 75 -19.92 -5.16 -5.49
N SER A 76 -19.57 -5.70 -6.64
CA SER A 76 -19.90 -5.12 -7.95
C SER A 76 -21.33 -5.55 -8.33
N SER A 77 -22.19 -4.59 -8.61
CA SER A 77 -23.56 -4.83 -9.08
C SER A 77 -23.76 -4.12 -10.41
N TYR A 78 -24.02 -4.91 -11.44
CA TYR A 78 -24.28 -4.41 -12.78
C TYR A 78 -25.77 -4.55 -13.10
N GLN A 79 -26.39 -3.47 -13.56
CA GLN A 79 -27.75 -3.49 -14.05
C GLN A 79 -27.76 -3.03 -15.51
N LEU A 80 -28.15 -3.92 -16.40
CA LEU A 80 -28.46 -3.57 -17.77
C LEU A 80 -29.98 -3.47 -17.93
N GLN A 81 -30.46 -2.27 -18.23
CA GLN A 81 -31.85 -2.03 -18.53
C GLN A 81 -31.98 -1.64 -20.00
N SER A 82 -32.61 -2.50 -20.81
CA SER A 82 -32.94 -2.19 -22.21
C SER A 82 -34.44 -1.95 -22.33
N GLN A 83 -34.82 -0.80 -22.88
CA GLN A 83 -36.18 -0.46 -23.17
C GLN A 83 -36.36 -0.26 -24.67
N ILE A 84 -37.21 -1.05 -25.27
CA ILE A 84 -37.63 -0.89 -26.68
C ILE A 84 -39.01 -0.28 -26.68
N SER A 85 -39.16 0.91 -27.23
CA SER A 85 -40.46 1.56 -27.43
C SER A 85 -40.82 1.57 -28.92
N LEU A 86 -41.97 1.01 -29.24
CA LEU A 86 -42.59 1.07 -30.56
C LEU A 86 -43.77 2.02 -30.48
N THR A 87 -43.69 3.19 -31.08
CA THR A 87 -44.80 4.13 -31.17
C THR A 87 -45.24 4.23 -32.63
N GLY A 88 -46.41 3.72 -32.93
CA GLY A 88 -47.05 3.89 -34.22
C GLY A 88 -48.18 4.92 -34.13
N THR A 89 -48.09 5.99 -34.90
CA THR A 89 -49.16 6.95 -35.05
C THR A 89 -50.00 6.54 -36.30
N PHE A 90 -51.26 6.17 -36.06
CA PHE A 90 -52.22 5.97 -37.14
C PHE A 90 -53.15 7.19 -37.14
N SER A 91 -53.03 8.04 -38.15
CA SER A 91 -54.01 9.07 -38.40
C SER A 91 -55.07 8.49 -39.35
N SER A 92 -56.27 8.32 -38.83
CA SER A 92 -57.46 8.04 -39.64
C SER A 92 -58.23 9.33 -39.89
N ASP A 93 -57.77 10.13 -40.81
CA ASP A 93 -58.61 11.22 -41.33
C ASP A 93 -59.46 10.72 -42.46
N LEU A 94 -60.72 10.46 -42.16
CA LEU A 94 -61.77 10.21 -43.13
C LEU A 94 -62.25 11.57 -43.70
N THR A 95 -61.45 12.20 -44.55
CA THR A 95 -61.91 13.30 -45.42
C THR A 95 -61.91 12.85 -46.86
N PRO A 96 -63.11 12.72 -47.51
CA PRO A 96 -63.14 12.35 -48.93
C PRO A 96 -62.80 13.60 -49.73
N ASN A 97 -61.68 13.59 -50.44
CA ASN A 97 -61.23 14.54 -51.47
C ASN A 97 -59.88 15.23 -51.29
N LEU A 98 -58.90 14.60 -50.61
CA LEU A 98 -57.53 15.03 -50.76
C LEU A 98 -56.64 13.85 -51.15
N PRO A 99 -55.61 14.05 -52.00
CA PRO A 99 -54.70 12.95 -52.40
C PRO A 99 -53.93 12.47 -51.16
N ASP A 100 -53.88 11.14 -51.02
CA ASP A 100 -53.23 10.39 -49.94
C ASP A 100 -51.78 10.85 -49.74
N ILE A 101 -51.55 11.72 -48.78
CA ILE A 101 -50.20 11.89 -48.22
C ILE A 101 -50.10 10.89 -47.08
N TRP A 102 -49.64 9.71 -47.39
CA TRP A 102 -49.37 8.65 -46.42
C TRP A 102 -48.22 9.04 -45.49
N GLY A 103 -48.51 9.70 -44.39
CA GLY A 103 -47.63 9.86 -43.28
C GLY A 103 -47.75 8.68 -42.31
N ARG A 104 -47.37 7.47 -42.70
CA ARG A 104 -47.17 6.38 -41.77
C ARG A 104 -45.81 6.57 -41.14
N GLY A 105 -45.75 7.25 -40.00
CA GLY A 105 -44.55 7.34 -39.17
C GLY A 105 -44.53 6.24 -38.13
N ALA A 106 -43.68 5.25 -38.31
CA ALA A 106 -43.34 4.32 -37.26
C ALA A 106 -41.98 4.80 -36.65
N THR A 107 -42.04 5.23 -35.42
CA THR A 107 -40.80 5.57 -34.68
C THR A 107 -40.39 4.38 -33.83
N VAL A 108 -39.22 3.81 -34.10
CA VAL A 108 -38.65 2.77 -33.27
C VAL A 108 -37.56 3.44 -32.42
N GLY A 109 -37.83 3.52 -31.12
CA GLY A 109 -36.84 4.00 -30.15
C GLY A 109 -36.27 2.83 -29.36
N ALA A 110 -34.93 2.69 -29.35
CA ALA A 110 -34.25 1.79 -28.47
C ALA A 110 -33.39 2.58 -27.52
N THR A 111 -33.57 2.41 -26.21
CA THR A 111 -32.79 3.07 -25.17
C THR A 111 -32.19 2.00 -24.29
N GLY A 112 -30.85 2.03 -24.16
CA GLY A 112 -30.12 1.16 -23.27
C GLY A 112 -29.50 1.97 -22.13
N PHE A 113 -29.74 1.57 -20.89
CA PHE A 113 -29.09 2.14 -19.71
C PHE A 113 -28.18 1.06 -19.11
N TYR A 114 -26.89 1.39 -19.01
CA TYR A 114 -25.94 0.62 -18.25
C TYR A 114 -25.68 1.36 -16.93
N THR A 115 -25.88 0.67 -15.81
CA THR A 115 -25.63 1.26 -14.49
C THR A 115 -24.69 0.33 -13.74
N ASP A 116 -23.55 0.87 -13.35
CA ASP A 116 -22.60 0.25 -12.43
C ASP A 116 -22.80 0.87 -11.03
N ARG A 117 -23.09 0.04 -10.04
CA ARG A 117 -23.33 0.45 -8.64
C ARG A 117 -22.54 -0.42 -7.69
N PRO A 118 -21.22 -0.22 -7.60
CA PRO A 118 -20.42 -0.95 -6.62
C PRO A 118 -20.83 -0.54 -5.20
N THR A 119 -20.92 -1.52 -4.31
CA THR A 119 -21.05 -1.29 -2.87
C THR A 119 -19.73 -1.59 -2.21
N ILE A 120 -19.10 -0.58 -1.60
CA ILE A 120 -17.84 -0.70 -0.90
C ILE A 120 -18.10 -0.57 0.60
N SER A 121 -17.71 -1.59 1.36
CA SER A 121 -17.85 -1.59 2.81
C SER A 121 -16.51 -1.24 3.47
N TYR A 122 -16.53 -0.23 4.33
CA TYR A 122 -15.37 0.21 5.09
C TYR A 122 -15.51 -0.17 6.56
N THR A 123 -14.43 -0.67 7.15
CA THR A 123 -14.35 -0.95 8.59
C THR A 123 -13.23 -0.12 9.20
N PRO A 124 -13.54 0.74 10.20
CA PRO A 124 -12.50 1.47 10.91
C PRO A 124 -11.58 0.52 11.69
N LEU A 125 -10.27 0.77 11.63
CA LEU A 125 -9.30 0.06 12.44
C LEU A 125 -9.38 0.58 13.88
N GLN A 126 -10.01 -0.17 14.77
CA GLN A 126 -10.24 0.22 16.17
C GLN A 126 -10.02 -0.94 17.15
N GLY A 127 -9.96 -0.62 18.44
CA GLY A 127 -9.85 -1.61 19.53
C GLY A 127 -8.60 -2.47 19.42
N ASP A 128 -8.76 -3.76 19.66
CA ASP A 128 -7.68 -4.76 19.63
C ASP A 128 -6.94 -4.83 18.30
N LYS A 129 -7.64 -4.61 17.18
CA LYS A 129 -7.04 -4.63 15.86
C LYS A 129 -6.09 -3.45 15.69
N PHE A 130 -6.49 -2.25 16.15
CA PHE A 130 -5.63 -1.07 16.18
C PHE A 130 -4.37 -1.30 17.03
N ILE A 131 -4.53 -1.88 18.22
CA ILE A 131 -3.41 -2.16 19.12
C ILE A 131 -2.42 -3.12 18.47
N ARG A 132 -2.92 -4.21 17.89
CA ARG A 132 -2.07 -5.24 17.27
C ARG A 132 -1.35 -4.75 16.04
N SER A 133 -2.03 -4.01 15.16
CA SER A 133 -1.47 -3.57 13.89
C SER A 133 -0.56 -2.35 14.03
N LEU A 134 -0.89 -1.41 14.93
CA LEU A 134 -0.19 -0.13 14.99
C LEU A 134 0.68 0.07 16.22
N LEU A 135 0.29 -0.45 17.39
CA LEU A 135 1.01 -0.20 18.65
C LEU A 135 1.97 -1.31 19.02
N ARG A 136 1.70 -2.54 18.59
CA ARG A 136 2.59 -3.66 18.91
C ARG A 136 3.91 -3.51 18.15
N PRO A 137 5.07 -3.62 18.83
CA PRO A 137 6.37 -3.66 18.15
C PRO A 137 6.43 -4.83 17.17
N ILE A 138 7.07 -4.61 16.02
CA ILE A 138 7.29 -5.64 15.01
C ILE A 138 8.20 -6.73 15.61
N ALA A 139 7.86 -7.99 15.44
CA ALA A 139 8.68 -9.08 15.93
C ALA A 139 10.08 -9.03 15.28
N PRO A 140 11.20 -9.13 16.05
CA PRO A 140 12.54 -9.13 15.46
C PRO A 140 12.72 -10.20 14.38
N ALA A 141 12.15 -11.40 14.57
CA ALA A 141 12.17 -12.46 13.58
C ALA A 141 11.58 -12.04 12.23
N ALA A 142 10.51 -11.25 12.22
CA ALA A 142 9.90 -10.75 10.99
C ALA A 142 10.84 -9.80 10.23
N LEU A 143 11.63 -8.97 10.93
CA LEU A 143 12.63 -8.11 10.29
C LEU A 143 13.73 -8.93 9.64
N PHE A 144 14.20 -9.98 10.30
CA PHE A 144 15.23 -10.86 9.73
C PHE A 144 14.69 -11.68 8.55
N GLN A 145 13.44 -12.09 8.56
CA GLN A 145 12.79 -12.72 7.40
C GLN A 145 12.77 -11.79 6.18
N LEU A 146 12.52 -10.49 6.38
CA LEU A 146 12.61 -9.50 5.30
C LEU A 146 14.04 -9.37 4.76
N VAL A 147 15.03 -9.37 5.65
CA VAL A 147 16.44 -9.34 5.25
C VAL A 147 16.81 -10.59 4.43
N GLN A 148 16.30 -11.76 4.80
CA GLN A 148 16.48 -12.99 4.01
C GLN A 148 15.75 -12.95 2.67
N ALA A 149 14.59 -12.29 2.62
CA ALA A 149 13.84 -12.06 1.37
C ALA A 149 14.52 -11.07 0.42
N GLY A 150 15.72 -10.55 0.81
CA GLY A 150 16.54 -9.68 -0.03
C GLY A 150 16.44 -8.20 0.26
N TYR A 151 15.64 -7.80 1.25
CA TYR A 151 15.61 -6.39 1.66
C TYR A 151 16.94 -5.96 2.31
N PRO A 152 17.44 -4.75 2.00
CA PRO A 152 18.65 -4.23 2.59
C PRO A 152 18.57 -4.15 4.11
N VAL A 153 19.48 -4.83 4.82
CA VAL A 153 19.48 -4.87 6.30
C VAL A 153 19.59 -3.48 6.90
N ASP A 154 20.39 -2.60 6.32
CA ASP A 154 20.55 -1.22 6.76
C ASP A 154 19.25 -0.42 6.66
N LEU A 155 18.49 -0.58 5.59
CA LEU A 155 17.18 0.04 5.45
C LEU A 155 16.17 -0.51 6.47
N VAL A 156 16.07 -1.84 6.56
CA VAL A 156 15.12 -2.50 7.48
C VAL A 156 15.38 -2.07 8.91
N PHE A 157 16.64 -2.11 9.36
CA PHE A 157 16.99 -1.76 10.73
C PHE A 157 16.93 -0.25 10.99
N GLN A 158 17.34 0.59 10.05
CA GLN A 158 17.22 2.04 10.20
C GLN A 158 15.77 2.47 10.39
N LEU A 159 14.83 1.85 9.67
CA LEU A 159 13.41 2.19 9.77
C LEU A 159 12.74 1.56 11.00
N ALA A 160 12.96 0.26 11.22
CA ALA A 160 12.14 -0.54 12.11
C ALA A 160 12.76 -0.83 13.49
N THR A 161 14.01 -0.40 13.78
CA THR A 161 14.63 -0.63 15.09
C THR A 161 14.89 0.64 15.87
N ARG A 162 14.78 0.54 17.19
CA ARG A 162 15.16 1.57 18.18
C ARG A 162 16.56 1.35 18.72
N ALA A 163 16.92 0.09 18.95
CA ALA A 163 18.24 -0.28 19.47
C ALA A 163 18.60 -1.73 19.11
N ILE A 164 19.90 -2.00 19.06
CA ILE A 164 20.49 -3.33 18.91
C ILE A 164 21.54 -3.48 20.01
N ASN A 165 21.37 -4.39 20.96
CA ASN A 165 22.25 -4.60 22.11
C ASN A 165 22.67 -3.30 22.81
N GLY A 166 21.76 -2.37 23.00
CA GLY A 166 22.06 -1.09 23.67
C GLY A 166 22.62 -0.01 22.75
N VAL A 167 22.95 -0.29 21.50
CA VAL A 167 23.31 0.71 20.49
C VAL A 167 22.05 1.31 19.90
N TYR A 168 21.77 2.55 20.19
CA TYR A 168 20.48 3.17 19.85
C TYR A 168 20.49 3.89 18.52
N ASN A 169 19.36 3.76 17.83
CA ASN A 169 19.01 4.51 16.64
C ASN A 169 18.55 5.94 17.00
N ARG A 170 18.56 6.82 16.02
CA ARG A 170 17.94 8.14 16.10
C ARG A 170 16.44 8.05 16.43
N SER A 171 15.97 9.01 17.21
CA SER A 171 14.56 9.28 17.43
C SER A 171 14.24 10.74 17.18
N ASN A 172 13.29 11.01 16.29
CA ASN A 172 12.86 12.36 15.91
C ASN A 172 11.58 12.81 16.66
N ARG A 173 11.35 12.31 17.86
CA ARG A 173 10.14 12.66 18.63
C ARG A 173 10.12 14.13 18.97
N PRO A 174 8.96 14.82 18.92
CA PRO A 174 8.84 16.23 19.30
C PRO A 174 9.32 16.52 20.71
N MET A 175 9.09 15.58 21.63
CA MET A 175 9.55 15.60 23.00
C MET A 175 10.53 14.46 23.23
N GLY A 176 11.82 14.76 23.36
CA GLY A 176 12.87 13.75 23.56
C GLY A 176 13.50 13.24 22.26
N ALA A 177 13.78 14.13 21.33
CA ALA A 177 14.63 13.82 20.19
C ALA A 177 16.00 13.32 20.69
N ARG A 178 16.51 12.25 20.05
CA ARG A 178 17.81 11.66 20.36
C ARG A 178 18.54 11.40 19.06
N ASP A 179 19.80 11.75 19.02
CA ASP A 179 20.69 11.32 17.93
C ASP A 179 20.97 9.83 18.05
N ALA A 180 21.36 9.21 16.94
CA ALA A 180 21.85 7.85 16.96
C ALA A 180 23.19 7.78 17.71
N ASP A 181 23.45 6.65 18.37
CA ASP A 181 24.77 6.40 18.94
C ASP A 181 25.81 6.35 17.80
N PRO A 182 27.06 6.77 18.05
CA PRO A 182 28.09 6.86 17.00
C PRO A 182 28.32 5.56 16.25
N GLU A 183 28.13 4.43 16.91
CA GLU A 183 28.32 3.08 16.36
C GLU A 183 27.15 2.63 15.50
N PHE A 184 25.95 3.21 15.64
CA PHE A 184 24.75 2.67 15.03
C PHE A 184 24.82 2.60 13.50
N TYR A 185 25.17 3.68 12.83
CA TYR A 185 25.25 3.67 11.36
C TYR A 185 26.44 2.87 10.82
N PRO A 186 27.65 2.95 11.40
CA PRO A 186 28.74 2.03 11.05
C PRO A 186 28.37 0.55 11.20
N LEU A 187 27.58 0.22 12.24
CA LEU A 187 27.04 -1.12 12.46
C LEU A 187 26.13 -1.57 11.32
N LEU A 188 25.22 -0.70 10.87
CA LEU A 188 24.35 -1.00 9.74
C LEU A 188 25.13 -1.20 8.44
N ASP A 189 26.17 -0.39 8.22
CA ASP A 189 27.05 -0.54 7.05
C ASP A 189 27.82 -1.87 7.06
N ALA A 190 28.35 -2.26 8.21
CA ALA A 190 29.00 -3.55 8.37
C ALA A 190 28.04 -4.73 8.16
N LEU A 191 26.83 -4.65 8.76
CA LEU A 191 25.78 -5.64 8.54
C LEU A 191 25.38 -5.75 7.05
N ARG A 192 25.30 -4.63 6.34
CA ARG A 192 25.01 -4.62 4.91
C ARG A 192 26.10 -5.31 4.09
N ARG A 193 27.38 -5.07 4.40
CA ARG A 193 28.49 -5.77 3.73
C ARG A 193 28.48 -7.26 4.02
N LEU A 194 28.16 -7.66 5.26
CA LEU A 194 28.01 -9.08 5.60
C LEU A 194 26.80 -9.73 4.90
N GLN A 195 25.69 -9.01 4.76
CA GLN A 195 24.53 -9.49 3.98
C GLN A 195 24.94 -9.75 2.52
N LEU A 196 25.65 -8.82 1.90
CA LEU A 196 26.10 -8.96 0.50
C LEU A 196 27.11 -10.08 0.30
N SER A 197 27.87 -10.44 1.32
CA SER A 197 28.82 -11.56 1.29
C SER A 197 28.18 -12.91 1.60
N GLU A 198 26.88 -12.95 1.91
CA GLU A 198 26.10 -14.15 2.27
C GLU A 198 26.71 -14.95 3.46
N VAL A 199 27.40 -14.28 4.35
CA VAL A 199 28.03 -14.89 5.54
C VAL A 199 27.05 -15.06 6.69
N ILE A 200 25.99 -14.25 6.73
CA ILE A 200 24.97 -14.32 7.75
C ILE A 200 23.77 -15.13 7.23
N ASP A 201 23.36 -16.12 8.01
CA ASP A 201 22.16 -16.91 7.79
C ASP A 201 21.23 -16.80 9.00
N PHE A 202 19.94 -16.84 8.74
CA PHE A 202 18.90 -16.80 9.76
C PHE A 202 18.18 -18.14 9.80
N ARG A 203 18.06 -18.71 10.97
CA ARG A 203 17.45 -20.03 11.15
C ARG A 203 16.38 -20.01 12.24
N LEU A 204 15.22 -20.57 11.93
CA LEU A 204 14.19 -20.85 12.91
C LEU A 204 14.37 -22.29 13.40
N GLU A 205 14.61 -22.45 14.69
CA GLU A 205 14.77 -23.75 15.32
C GLU A 205 13.70 -23.96 16.39
N LYS A 206 13.06 -25.13 16.41
CA LYS A 206 12.15 -25.51 17.48
C LYS A 206 12.92 -26.19 18.59
N ARG A 207 12.93 -25.59 19.79
CA ARG A 207 13.45 -26.21 21.02
C ARG A 207 12.28 -26.50 21.97
N GLY A 208 11.72 -27.72 21.85
CA GLY A 208 10.50 -28.08 22.58
C GLY A 208 9.27 -27.34 22.07
N PRO A 209 8.47 -26.71 22.92
CA PRO A 209 7.30 -25.94 22.53
C PRO A 209 7.67 -24.52 22.02
N GLU A 210 8.91 -24.08 22.19
CA GLU A 210 9.36 -22.72 21.84
C GLU A 210 10.07 -22.70 20.48
N GLU A 211 9.76 -21.69 19.69
CA GLU A 211 10.43 -21.40 18.45
C GLU A 211 11.49 -20.32 18.69
N ILE A 212 12.76 -20.70 18.46
CA ILE A 212 13.91 -19.83 18.71
C ILE A 212 14.49 -19.38 17.37
N SER A 213 14.70 -18.10 17.25
CA SER A 213 15.35 -17.50 16.08
C SER A 213 16.87 -17.44 16.31
N LEU A 214 17.62 -18.07 15.45
CA LEU A 214 19.07 -18.11 15.51
C LEU A 214 19.69 -17.37 14.32
N ILE A 215 20.78 -16.65 14.59
CA ILE A 215 21.63 -16.03 13.57
C ILE A 215 22.91 -16.83 13.53
N THR A 216 23.24 -17.36 12.36
CA THR A 216 24.41 -18.21 12.15
C THR A 216 25.40 -17.51 11.24
N PHE A 217 26.70 -17.55 11.62
CA PHE A 217 27.78 -17.06 10.79
C PHE A 217 28.43 -18.23 10.06
N ARG A 218 28.44 -18.17 8.72
CA ARG A 218 29.08 -19.16 7.86
C ARG A 218 30.58 -18.90 7.83
N GLY A 219 31.36 -19.94 8.14
CA GLY A 219 32.82 -19.85 8.17
C GLY A 219 33.56 -20.12 6.82
N ASP A 220 32.82 -20.52 5.78
CA ASP A 220 33.36 -20.97 4.50
C ASP A 220 33.62 -19.84 3.49
N LYS A 221 33.08 -18.63 3.72
CA LYS A 221 33.20 -17.46 2.85
C LYS A 221 33.95 -16.28 3.50
N VAL A 222 34.84 -16.53 4.44
CA VAL A 222 35.49 -15.46 5.23
C VAL A 222 36.64 -14.85 4.46
N THR A 223 36.48 -13.63 3.97
CA THR A 223 37.54 -12.76 3.49
C THR A 223 38.06 -11.88 4.62
N PRO A 224 39.29 -11.29 4.53
CA PRO A 224 39.79 -10.37 5.55
C PRO A 224 38.84 -9.20 5.86
N ALA A 225 38.14 -8.67 4.86
CA ALA A 225 37.15 -7.61 5.03
C ALA A 225 35.91 -8.08 5.83
N VAL A 226 35.42 -9.27 5.50
CA VAL A 226 34.29 -9.91 6.22
C VAL A 226 34.65 -10.17 7.68
N GLU A 227 35.91 -10.61 7.93
CA GLU A 227 36.37 -10.83 9.29
C GLU A 227 36.48 -9.51 10.09
N GLN A 228 36.96 -8.45 9.44
CA GLN A 228 37.03 -7.13 10.06
C GLN A 228 35.62 -6.62 10.43
N ASP A 229 34.64 -6.73 9.54
CA ASP A 229 33.25 -6.34 9.79
C ASP A 229 32.64 -7.19 10.90
N SER A 230 32.85 -8.50 10.89
CA SER A 230 32.39 -9.42 11.93
C SER A 230 32.96 -9.07 13.31
N ARG A 231 34.24 -8.75 13.39
CA ARG A 231 34.88 -8.31 14.63
C ARG A 231 34.34 -6.99 15.11
N PHE A 232 34.17 -6.02 14.22
CA PHE A 232 33.58 -4.74 14.54
C PHE A 232 32.14 -4.90 15.13
N ILE A 233 31.29 -5.68 14.45
CA ILE A 233 29.91 -5.93 14.90
C ILE A 233 29.90 -6.58 16.28
N ARG A 234 30.72 -7.60 16.51
CA ARG A 234 30.80 -8.29 17.80
C ARG A 234 31.27 -7.38 18.91
N THR A 235 32.26 -6.55 18.63
CA THR A 235 32.77 -5.58 19.61
C THR A 235 31.74 -4.51 19.93
N ALA A 236 31.13 -3.91 18.92
CA ALA A 236 30.13 -2.88 19.08
C ALA A 236 28.87 -3.36 19.83
N LEU A 237 28.50 -4.63 19.65
CA LEU A 237 27.32 -5.22 20.29
C LEU A 237 27.65 -6.03 21.57
N GLY A 238 28.90 -6.06 22.02
CA GLY A 238 29.31 -6.82 23.20
C GLY A 238 29.13 -8.33 23.07
N LEU A 239 29.22 -8.86 21.85
CA LEU A 239 29.03 -10.29 21.56
C LEU A 239 30.30 -11.09 21.78
N GLN A 240 30.15 -12.38 22.07
CA GLN A 240 31.28 -13.29 22.20
C GLN A 240 32.06 -13.38 20.87
N PRO A 241 33.42 -13.23 20.88
CA PRO A 241 34.24 -13.19 19.66
C PRO A 241 34.06 -14.39 18.74
N ASP A 242 33.94 -15.60 19.32
CA ASP A 242 33.89 -16.87 18.59
C ASP A 242 32.49 -17.45 18.45
N ALA A 243 31.44 -16.72 18.88
CA ALA A 243 30.09 -17.19 18.75
C ALA A 243 29.70 -17.45 17.29
N ARG A 244 29.35 -18.69 16.99
CA ARG A 244 28.86 -19.08 15.65
C ARG A 244 27.34 -18.90 15.51
N GLU A 245 26.66 -18.92 16.64
CA GLU A 245 25.20 -18.78 16.72
C GLU A 245 24.86 -17.72 17.76
N LEU A 246 23.88 -16.88 17.45
CA LEU A 246 23.33 -15.88 18.34
C LEU A 246 21.82 -16.11 18.46
N THR A 247 21.30 -16.05 19.68
CA THR A 247 19.86 -16.10 19.92
C THR A 247 19.27 -14.71 19.71
N LEU A 248 18.27 -14.60 18.84
CA LEU A 248 17.56 -13.34 18.60
C LEU A 248 16.48 -13.15 19.67
N THR A 249 16.52 -12.01 20.36
CA THR A 249 15.56 -11.67 21.41
C THR A 249 14.96 -10.28 21.20
N PHE A 250 13.76 -10.06 21.73
CA PHE A 250 13.15 -8.72 21.75
C PHE A 250 13.60 -7.99 23.03
N GLY A 251 14.24 -6.83 22.85
CA GLY A 251 14.67 -5.99 23.95
C GLY A 251 15.78 -5.02 23.58
N ALA A 252 16.11 -4.10 24.47
CA ALA A 252 17.22 -3.16 24.26
C ALA A 252 18.58 -3.71 24.73
N VAL A 253 18.56 -4.57 25.74
CA VAL A 253 19.78 -5.07 26.41
C VAL A 253 19.78 -6.60 26.37
N PRO A 254 20.87 -7.23 25.92
CA PRO A 254 21.00 -8.68 25.92
C PRO A 254 21.21 -9.20 27.35
N ARG A 255 20.80 -10.45 27.61
CA ARG A 255 21.02 -11.14 28.88
C ARG A 255 22.37 -11.85 28.93
N SER A 256 22.94 -12.14 27.76
CA SER A 256 24.23 -12.78 27.60
C SER A 256 24.97 -12.26 26.36
N ASN A 257 26.25 -12.56 26.24
CA ASN A 257 27.06 -12.22 25.09
C ASN A 257 26.80 -13.12 23.85
N GLN A 258 25.83 -14.03 23.94
CA GLN A 258 25.34 -14.87 22.83
C GLN A 258 23.94 -14.46 22.37
N GLU A 259 23.43 -13.34 22.86
CA GLU A 259 22.13 -12.80 22.46
C GLU A 259 22.27 -11.56 21.61
N LEU A 260 21.46 -11.50 20.54
CA LEU A 260 21.20 -10.30 19.79
C LEU A 260 19.82 -9.75 20.20
N ALA A 261 19.83 -8.79 21.11
CA ALA A 261 18.62 -8.12 21.59
C ALA A 261 18.28 -6.97 20.62
N VAL A 262 17.14 -7.06 19.97
CA VAL A 262 16.65 -6.03 19.04
C VAL A 262 15.37 -5.41 19.59
N LEU A 263 15.46 -4.14 19.94
CA LEU A 263 14.30 -3.34 20.31
C LEU A 263 13.72 -2.73 19.04
N THR A 264 12.61 -3.27 18.60
CA THR A 264 11.92 -2.86 17.38
C THR A 264 10.94 -1.72 17.63
N ARG A 265 10.56 -1.01 16.57
CA ARG A 265 9.50 -0.02 16.54
C ARG A 265 8.15 -0.66 16.21
N SER A 266 7.08 -0.06 16.68
CA SER A 266 5.73 -0.33 16.17
C SER A 266 5.49 0.44 14.87
N MET A 267 4.44 0.07 14.12
CA MET A 267 4.06 0.80 12.89
C MET A 267 3.76 2.28 13.19
N LEU A 268 3.04 2.57 14.27
CA LEU A 268 2.75 3.96 14.66
C LEU A 268 4.04 4.73 14.98
N GLU A 269 5.01 4.08 15.61
CA GLU A 269 6.30 4.71 15.91
C GLU A 269 7.08 5.00 14.63
N ILE A 270 7.11 4.08 13.67
CA ILE A 270 7.74 4.29 12.36
C ILE A 270 7.08 5.46 11.63
N MET A 271 5.75 5.50 11.57
CA MET A 271 5.01 6.60 10.94
C MET A 271 5.31 7.95 11.62
N ARG A 272 5.44 7.99 12.95
CA ARG A 272 5.83 9.20 13.68
C ARG A 272 7.25 9.65 13.36
N GLU A 273 8.19 8.72 13.23
CA GLU A 273 9.57 9.04 12.81
C GLU A 273 9.62 9.63 11.39
N LEU A 274 8.84 9.08 10.46
CA LEU A 274 8.70 9.63 9.11
C LEU A 274 7.95 10.97 9.14
N GLY A 275 6.87 11.05 9.90
CA GLY A 275 6.06 12.26 10.08
C GLY A 275 6.86 13.44 10.63
N ALA A 276 7.78 13.18 11.55
CA ALA A 276 8.65 14.21 12.07
C ALA A 276 9.46 14.95 11.00
N ARG A 277 9.76 14.31 9.88
CA ARG A 277 10.56 14.83 8.77
C ARG A 277 9.73 15.33 7.58
N VAL A 278 8.39 15.33 7.68
CA VAL A 278 7.51 15.94 6.67
C VAL A 278 7.82 17.42 6.58
N GLU A 279 8.00 17.90 5.36
CA GLU A 279 8.13 19.33 5.07
C GLU A 279 6.83 20.05 5.44
N ALA A 280 6.89 20.93 6.42
CA ALA A 280 5.74 21.70 6.85
C ALA A 280 5.82 23.13 6.30
N PRO A 281 4.69 23.75 5.89
CA PRO A 281 4.64 25.13 5.50
C PRO A 281 5.20 26.05 6.61
N ALA A 282 5.95 27.09 6.22
CA ALA A 282 6.54 28.01 7.17
C ALA A 282 5.48 28.68 8.05
N THR A 283 4.34 29.02 7.49
CA THR A 283 3.19 29.59 8.21
C THR A 283 2.67 28.69 9.31
N ASP A 284 2.59 27.38 9.08
CA ASP A 284 2.12 26.44 10.10
C ASP A 284 3.12 26.30 11.26
N ILE A 285 4.42 26.44 10.97
CA ILE A 285 5.48 26.43 11.99
C ILE A 285 5.44 27.73 12.80
N GLU A 286 5.29 28.88 12.14
CA GLU A 286 5.24 30.21 12.79
C GLU A 286 4.01 30.37 13.68
N GLU A 287 2.87 29.83 13.24
CA GLU A 287 1.63 29.83 14.01
C GLU A 287 1.58 28.74 15.11
N GLY A 288 2.61 27.93 15.25
CA GLY A 288 2.68 26.87 16.25
C GLY A 288 1.75 25.68 15.99
N ARG A 289 1.26 25.51 14.76
CA ARG A 289 0.41 24.37 14.39
C ARG A 289 1.18 23.04 14.30
N THR A 290 2.51 23.15 14.10
CA THR A 290 3.43 22.03 14.11
C THR A 290 4.79 22.46 14.68
N PHE A 291 5.61 21.50 15.05
CA PHE A 291 6.91 21.79 15.64
C PHE A 291 7.99 22.08 14.59
N ARG A 292 8.98 22.89 14.98
CA ARG A 292 10.18 23.12 14.17
C ARG A 292 11.17 21.98 14.41
N LEU A 293 11.67 21.38 13.33
CA LEU A 293 12.81 20.47 13.43
C LEU A 293 14.09 21.25 13.69
N PRO A 294 15.01 20.75 14.54
CA PRO A 294 16.34 21.31 14.61
C PRO A 294 17.01 21.16 13.22
N PRO A 295 17.84 22.15 12.81
CA PRO A 295 18.57 22.02 11.57
C PRO A 295 19.49 20.80 11.62
N PRO A 296 19.75 20.15 10.45
CA PRO A 296 20.75 19.09 10.38
C PRO A 296 22.09 19.60 10.93
N ARG A 297 22.78 18.77 11.69
CA ARG A 297 24.13 19.14 12.15
C ARG A 297 25.09 19.15 10.98
N PRO A 298 26.06 20.10 10.95
CA PRO A 298 27.05 20.17 9.87
C PRO A 298 27.84 18.85 9.69
N ASP A 299 28.05 18.10 10.77
CA ASP A 299 28.79 16.84 10.82
C ASP A 299 27.91 15.60 10.61
N SER A 300 26.58 15.78 10.46
CA SER A 300 25.69 14.67 10.18
C SER A 300 25.88 14.21 8.74
N GLY A 301 26.41 13.01 8.57
CA GLY A 301 26.62 12.42 7.25
C GLY A 301 25.32 12.21 6.44
N PRO A 302 25.41 11.60 5.25
CA PRO A 302 24.26 11.39 4.35
C PRO A 302 23.06 10.70 4.98
N ARG A 303 23.25 10.02 6.11
CA ARG A 303 22.20 9.31 6.85
C ARG A 303 21.34 10.21 7.74
N ASP A 304 21.65 11.49 7.84
CA ASP A 304 20.79 12.47 8.52
C ASP A 304 19.63 12.97 7.65
N GLN A 305 19.67 12.66 6.36
CA GLN A 305 18.59 12.98 5.45
C GLN A 305 17.31 12.20 5.81
N PRO A 306 16.13 12.76 5.50
CA PRO A 306 14.88 12.04 5.61
C PRO A 306 14.95 10.71 4.86
N LEU A 307 14.39 9.65 5.45
CA LEU A 307 14.25 8.37 4.75
C LEU A 307 13.27 8.49 3.57
N VAL A 308 12.21 9.26 3.77
CA VAL A 308 11.21 9.58 2.75
C VAL A 308 11.06 11.10 2.69
N ASN A 309 11.26 11.69 1.52
CA ASN A 309 11.01 13.10 1.30
C ASN A 309 9.52 13.31 1.03
N ILE A 310 8.83 13.91 1.99
CA ILE A 310 7.43 14.30 1.87
C ILE A 310 7.40 15.82 1.78
N HIS A 311 7.09 16.32 0.59
CA HIS A 311 7.03 17.74 0.28
C HIS A 311 5.69 18.36 0.63
N SER A 312 5.66 19.70 0.73
CA SER A 312 4.42 20.46 0.86
C SER A 312 4.32 21.56 -0.19
N SER A 313 3.10 21.83 -0.66
CA SER A 313 2.80 22.90 -1.61
C SER A 313 1.38 23.44 -1.43
N ALA A 314 1.13 24.70 -1.81
CA ALA A 314 -0.21 25.27 -1.81
C ALA A 314 -1.08 24.68 -2.93
N GLU A 315 -0.46 24.36 -4.07
CA GLU A 315 -1.12 23.81 -5.24
C GLU A 315 -0.87 22.30 -5.39
N PRO A 316 -1.76 21.58 -6.10
CA PRO A 316 -1.57 20.16 -6.34
C PRO A 316 -0.30 19.91 -7.15
N PRO A 317 0.51 18.90 -6.81
CA PRO A 317 1.70 18.54 -7.58
C PRO A 317 1.32 17.98 -8.95
N SER A 318 2.13 18.31 -9.98
CA SER A 318 1.89 17.84 -11.34
C SER A 318 2.32 16.39 -11.58
N ASP A 319 3.30 15.90 -10.84
CA ASP A 319 3.86 14.54 -11.00
C ASP A 319 4.22 13.96 -9.64
N ALA A 320 3.27 13.28 -9.01
CA ALA A 320 3.43 12.69 -7.69
C ALA A 320 3.22 11.17 -7.71
N PHE A 321 4.04 10.45 -6.98
CA PHE A 321 3.82 9.03 -6.68
C PHE A 321 2.58 8.81 -5.81
N VAL A 322 2.40 9.70 -4.84
CA VAL A 322 1.22 9.80 -3.98
C VAL A 322 1.12 11.23 -3.50
N ALA A 323 -0.10 11.76 -3.45
CA ALA A 323 -0.38 13.12 -2.97
C ALA A 323 -1.69 13.14 -2.16
N VAL A 324 -1.70 13.90 -1.07
CA VAL A 324 -2.89 14.08 -0.25
C VAL A 324 -3.05 15.54 0.13
N ARG A 325 -4.28 15.99 0.22
CA ARG A 325 -4.60 17.30 0.75
C ARG A 325 -4.90 17.20 2.24
N TYR A 326 -4.16 17.97 3.04
CA TYR A 326 -4.43 18.10 4.46
C TYR A 326 -4.47 19.59 4.84
N ARG A 327 -5.57 20.02 5.47
CA ARG A 327 -5.89 21.44 5.70
C ARG A 327 -5.88 22.21 4.37
N GLN A 328 -5.00 23.19 4.20
CA GLN A 328 -4.95 24.04 3.00
C GLN A 328 -3.77 23.70 2.06
N HIS A 329 -2.97 22.67 2.40
CA HIS A 329 -1.77 22.31 1.68
C HIS A 329 -1.86 20.90 1.12
N TRP A 330 -1.13 20.66 0.03
CA TRP A 330 -0.85 19.35 -0.52
C TRP A 330 0.45 18.82 0.08
N PHE A 331 0.45 17.53 0.41
CA PHE A 331 1.63 16.79 0.84
C PHE A 331 1.83 15.63 -0.11
N TRP A 332 3.07 15.43 -0.60
CA TRP A 332 3.30 14.51 -1.68
C TRP A 332 4.72 13.96 -1.70
N ILE A 333 4.89 12.79 -2.38
CA ILE A 333 6.17 12.16 -2.68
C ILE A 333 6.37 12.27 -4.18
N ASP A 334 7.55 12.75 -4.62
CA ASP A 334 7.86 12.92 -6.04
C ASP A 334 7.91 11.57 -6.77
N GLN A 335 7.32 11.50 -7.96
CA GLN A 335 7.33 10.32 -8.81
C GLN A 335 8.75 9.93 -9.24
N ARG A 336 9.69 10.87 -9.27
CA ARG A 336 11.09 10.67 -9.65
C ARG A 336 11.99 10.32 -8.48
N ASP A 337 11.55 10.51 -7.23
CA ASP A 337 12.32 10.10 -6.04
C ASP A 337 12.16 8.59 -5.81
N PHE A 338 12.95 7.81 -6.54
CA PHE A 338 12.91 6.35 -6.45
C PHE A 338 13.18 5.83 -5.03
N ARG A 339 14.10 6.50 -4.29
CA ARG A 339 14.44 6.11 -2.93
C ARG A 339 13.23 6.26 -1.99
N SER A 340 12.61 7.43 -1.98
CA SER A 340 11.42 7.68 -1.15
C SER A 340 10.27 6.76 -1.51
N LYS A 341 10.03 6.52 -2.81
CA LYS A 341 9.02 5.58 -3.29
C LYS A 341 9.27 4.16 -2.78
N SER A 342 10.50 3.68 -2.90
CA SER A 342 10.88 2.33 -2.47
C SER A 342 10.69 2.14 -0.96
N ILE A 343 11.09 3.13 -0.15
CA ILE A 343 10.94 3.08 1.31
C ILE A 343 9.46 3.19 1.70
N PHE A 344 8.70 4.04 1.04
CA PHE A 344 7.27 4.17 1.29
C PHE A 344 6.51 2.88 0.92
N THR A 345 6.86 2.25 -0.20
CA THR A 345 6.31 0.93 -0.59
C THR A 345 6.68 -0.14 0.44
N PHE A 346 7.93 -0.12 0.93
CA PHE A 346 8.35 -1.02 2.00
C PHE A 346 7.57 -0.81 3.29
N LEU A 347 7.23 0.44 3.64
CA LEU A 347 6.37 0.75 4.78
C LEU A 347 4.98 0.12 4.64
N LEU A 348 4.37 0.18 3.45
CA LEU A 348 3.08 -0.47 3.19
C LEU A 348 3.18 -1.99 3.36
N LEU A 349 4.26 -2.59 2.92
CA LEU A 349 4.53 -4.02 3.11
C LEU A 349 4.68 -4.37 4.61
N LEU A 350 5.40 -3.56 5.38
CA LEU A 350 5.54 -3.74 6.83
C LEU A 350 4.18 -3.69 7.54
N THR A 351 3.26 -2.85 7.08
CA THR A 351 1.90 -2.79 7.63
C THR A 351 1.17 -4.11 7.44
N SER A 352 1.26 -4.72 6.26
CA SER A 352 0.68 -6.04 5.99
C SER A 352 1.26 -7.14 6.88
N LEU A 353 2.55 -7.07 7.21
CA LEU A 353 3.19 -8.04 8.12
C LEU A 353 2.75 -7.85 9.57
N ALA A 354 2.49 -6.62 9.98
CA ALA A 354 1.99 -6.32 11.33
C ALA A 354 0.55 -6.83 11.57
N GLU A 355 -0.22 -6.98 10.49
CA GLU A 355 -1.61 -7.45 10.53
C GLU A 355 -1.75 -8.99 10.64
N THR A 356 -0.69 -9.74 10.44
CA THR A 356 -0.73 -11.21 10.47
C THR A 356 -0.98 -11.75 11.88
N GLY A 357 -2.23 -11.94 12.23
CA GLY A 357 -2.68 -12.50 13.51
C GLY A 357 -4.13 -12.99 13.53
N VAL A 358 -4.87 -12.72 12.48
CA VAL A 358 -6.26 -13.20 12.31
C VAL A 358 -6.31 -13.98 11.01
N ALA A 359 -6.75 -15.26 11.08
CA ALA A 359 -7.02 -16.04 9.88
C ALA A 359 -7.95 -15.23 8.96
N PRO A 360 -7.65 -15.11 7.65
CA PRO A 360 -8.54 -14.43 6.73
C PRO A 360 -9.90 -15.11 6.79
N GLN A 361 -10.95 -14.33 7.06
CA GLN A 361 -12.31 -14.84 6.90
C GLN A 361 -12.46 -15.26 5.43
N ALA A 362 -12.96 -16.47 5.22
CA ALA A 362 -13.20 -16.97 3.88
C ALA A 362 -13.99 -15.93 3.07
N PRO A 363 -13.65 -15.68 1.81
CA PRO A 363 -14.36 -14.72 0.99
C PRO A 363 -15.83 -15.13 0.89
N VAL A 364 -16.72 -14.25 1.33
CA VAL A 364 -18.16 -14.44 1.16
C VAL A 364 -18.48 -14.08 -0.28
N ILE A 365 -18.71 -15.08 -1.11
CA ILE A 365 -19.26 -14.87 -2.45
C ILE A 365 -20.76 -14.68 -2.28
N THR A 366 -21.21 -13.43 -2.35
CA THR A 366 -22.66 -13.12 -2.37
C THR A 366 -23.10 -13.12 -3.83
N VAL A 367 -23.89 -14.11 -4.21
CA VAL A 367 -24.60 -14.11 -5.50
C VAL A 367 -25.95 -13.44 -5.26
N PRO A 368 -26.23 -12.27 -5.85
CA PRO A 368 -27.56 -11.68 -5.72
C PRO A 368 -28.57 -12.60 -6.40
N ALA A 369 -29.58 -13.03 -5.68
CA ALA A 369 -30.75 -13.69 -6.27
C ALA A 369 -31.49 -12.66 -7.12
N SER A 370 -31.62 -12.96 -8.41
CA SER A 370 -32.40 -12.18 -9.41
C SER A 370 -33.89 -12.18 -9.09
#